data_1afde5b6cc2873851cdadcd47ff87f55
#
_entry.id   1afde5b6cc2873851cdadcd47ff87f55
#
_cell.length_a   1.000
_cell.length_b   1.000
_cell.length_c   1.000
_cell.angle_alpha   90.00
_cell.angle_beta   90.00
_cell.angle_gamma   90.00
#
_symmetry.space_group_name_H-M   'P 1'
#
loop_
_entity.id
_entity.type
_entity.pdbx_description
1 polymer ?
#
loop_
_entity_poly.entity_id
_entity_poly.type
_entity_poly.pdbx_seq_one_letter_code
_entity_poly.pdbx_strand_id
1 'polypeptide(L)'
;MNSVELDILLVEDNQDDTDLFLHVLRRERLASTIYVARDGEEALDFLFCRERFAPRSFEHPPKLILLDLKLPKVDGMEVLKQVKSDPRTKAIPVVIMTSSKEERDLVAGYNLGANSYIQKPVDFEQFRQLVKSVGLYWLVTNQLVPAGAAYGAAAGR
;
A
#
# COMPACT_ATOMS: atom_id res chain seq x y z
N MET A 1 -21.16 -15.27 5.28
CA MET A 1 -20.84 -14.39 4.18
C MET A 1 -19.34 -14.27 4.03
N ASN A 2 -18.84 -14.60 2.87
CA ASN A 2 -17.39 -14.59 2.65
C ASN A 2 -16.92 -13.16 2.42
N SER A 3 -16.08 -12.65 3.33
CA SER A 3 -15.38 -11.40 3.07
C SER A 3 -14.33 -11.64 1.99
N VAL A 4 -14.34 -10.83 0.95
CA VAL A 4 -13.32 -10.88 -0.09
C VAL A 4 -12.03 -10.32 0.48
N GLU A 5 -10.97 -11.12 0.48
CA GLU A 5 -9.66 -10.61 0.87
C GLU A 5 -9.17 -9.59 -0.15
N LEU A 6 -8.75 -8.45 0.34
CA LEU A 6 -8.16 -7.41 -0.51
C LEU A 6 -6.66 -7.68 -0.64
N ASP A 7 -6.18 -7.84 -1.85
CA ASP A 7 -4.76 -8.05 -2.09
C ASP A 7 -3.96 -6.75 -1.96
N ILE A 8 -4.37 -5.70 -2.65
CA ILE A 8 -3.61 -4.45 -2.71
C ILE A 8 -4.51 -3.24 -2.52
N LEU A 9 -4.07 -2.32 -1.69
CA LEU A 9 -4.51 -0.93 -1.75
C LEU A 9 -3.46 -0.16 -2.55
N LEU A 10 -3.86 0.31 -3.72
CA LEU A 10 -3.02 1.15 -4.58
C LEU A 10 -3.39 2.61 -4.36
N VAL A 11 -2.46 3.41 -3.84
CA VAL A 11 -2.68 4.84 -3.60
C VAL A 11 -1.91 5.62 -4.65
N GLU A 12 -2.62 6.08 -5.67
CA GLU A 12 -2.06 6.66 -6.87
C GLU A 12 -3.07 7.60 -7.53
N ASP A 13 -2.66 8.82 -7.87
CA ASP A 13 -3.54 9.76 -8.57
C ASP A 13 -3.28 9.83 -10.09
N ASN A 14 -2.15 9.30 -10.56
CA ASN A 14 -1.83 9.28 -11.99
C ASN A 14 -2.55 8.12 -12.66
N GLN A 15 -3.40 8.43 -13.64
CA GLN A 15 -4.23 7.42 -14.30
C GLN A 15 -3.39 6.42 -15.11
N ASP A 16 -2.36 6.88 -15.81
CA ASP A 16 -1.53 6.00 -16.63
C ASP A 16 -0.77 5.00 -15.76
N ASP A 17 -0.22 5.45 -14.64
CA ASP A 17 0.47 4.56 -13.69
C ASP A 17 -0.52 3.57 -13.06
N THR A 18 -1.72 4.04 -12.71
CA THR A 18 -2.77 3.18 -12.18
C THR A 18 -3.12 2.06 -13.17
N ASP A 19 -3.34 2.42 -14.43
CA ASP A 19 -3.69 1.46 -15.46
C ASP A 19 -2.58 0.43 -15.65
N LEU A 20 -1.34 0.85 -15.60
CA LEU A 20 -0.19 -0.04 -15.72
C LEU A 20 -0.12 -1.03 -14.56
N PHE A 21 -0.26 -0.54 -13.31
CA PHE A 21 -0.29 -1.40 -12.13
C PHE A 21 -1.38 -2.46 -12.26
N LEU A 22 -2.60 -2.02 -12.58
CA LEU A 22 -3.74 -2.93 -12.69
C LEU A 22 -3.53 -3.98 -13.77
N HIS A 23 -3.05 -3.53 -14.93
CA HIS A 23 -2.80 -4.43 -16.05
C HIS A 23 -1.78 -5.52 -15.72
N VAL A 24 -0.63 -5.12 -15.18
CA VAL A 24 0.46 -6.06 -14.89
C VAL A 24 0.06 -7.04 -13.78
N LEU A 25 -0.49 -6.52 -12.69
CA LEU A 25 -0.83 -7.36 -11.54
C LEU A 25 -1.92 -8.38 -11.86
N ARG A 26 -2.89 -8.00 -12.68
CA ARG A 26 -3.96 -8.91 -13.10
C ARG A 26 -3.51 -9.91 -14.15
N ARG A 27 -2.76 -9.44 -15.14
CA ARG A 27 -2.25 -10.30 -16.21
C ARG A 27 -1.34 -11.39 -15.67
N GLU A 28 -0.47 -11.05 -14.72
CA GLU A 28 0.47 -12.00 -14.10
C GLU A 28 -0.19 -12.80 -12.98
N ARG A 29 -1.49 -12.58 -12.74
CA ARG A 29 -2.27 -13.25 -11.69
C ARG A 29 -1.67 -13.09 -10.30
N LEU A 30 -1.02 -11.96 -10.05
CA LEU A 30 -0.41 -11.65 -8.77
C LEU A 30 -1.41 -11.06 -7.78
N ALA A 31 -2.40 -10.33 -8.28
CA ALA A 31 -3.45 -9.74 -7.46
C ALA A 31 -4.77 -9.78 -8.21
N SER A 32 -5.84 -10.18 -7.54
CA SER A 32 -7.19 -10.20 -8.12
C SER A 32 -8.07 -9.10 -7.55
N THR A 33 -7.88 -8.73 -6.30
CA THR A 33 -8.67 -7.71 -5.61
C THR A 33 -7.79 -6.52 -5.28
N ILE A 34 -8.00 -5.43 -6.03
CA ILE A 34 -7.22 -4.20 -5.89
C ILE A 34 -8.20 -3.05 -5.70
N TYR A 35 -8.01 -2.29 -4.63
CA TYR A 35 -8.73 -1.02 -4.46
C TYR A 35 -7.79 0.13 -4.79
N VAL A 36 -8.26 1.08 -5.59
CA VAL A 36 -7.47 2.27 -5.97
C VAL A 36 -8.00 3.47 -5.20
N ALA A 37 -7.15 4.05 -4.36
CA ALA A 37 -7.41 5.34 -3.72
C ALA A 37 -6.64 6.41 -4.50
N ARG A 38 -7.34 7.48 -4.89
CA ARG A 38 -6.76 8.51 -5.76
C ARG A 38 -6.18 9.69 -5.01
N ASP A 39 -6.35 9.73 -3.71
CA ASP A 39 -5.76 10.74 -2.84
C ASP A 39 -5.52 10.17 -1.46
N GLY A 40 -4.78 10.92 -0.65
CA GLY A 40 -4.40 10.46 0.68
C GLY A 40 -5.57 10.40 1.66
N GLU A 41 -6.56 11.27 1.50
CA GLU A 41 -7.76 11.25 2.35
C GLU A 41 -8.56 9.97 2.11
N GLU A 42 -8.79 9.60 0.86
CA GLU A 42 -9.47 8.35 0.52
C GLU A 42 -8.72 7.15 1.05
N ALA A 43 -7.38 7.14 0.93
CA ALA A 43 -6.57 6.05 1.45
C ALA A 43 -6.72 5.89 2.95
N LEU A 44 -6.70 6.99 3.71
CA LEU A 44 -6.87 6.96 5.16
C LEU A 44 -8.27 6.53 5.56
N ASP A 45 -9.29 7.05 4.89
CA ASP A 45 -10.67 6.64 5.16
C ASP A 45 -10.85 5.14 4.93
N PHE A 46 -10.27 4.63 3.86
CA PHE A 46 -10.32 3.21 3.54
C PHE A 46 -9.62 2.37 4.61
N LEU A 47 -8.38 2.72 4.96
CA LEU A 47 -7.56 1.94 5.90
C LEU A 47 -8.11 1.98 7.32
N PHE A 48 -8.68 3.11 7.73
CA PHE A 48 -9.21 3.30 9.07
C PHE A 48 -10.72 3.10 9.17
N CYS A 49 -11.34 2.56 8.13
CA CYS A 49 -12.76 2.19 8.10
C CYS A 49 -13.66 3.37 8.46
N ARG A 50 -13.40 4.52 7.83
CA ARG A 50 -14.12 5.77 8.06
C ARG A 50 -15.04 6.09 6.89
N GLU A 51 -16.01 6.99 7.13
CA GLU A 51 -16.91 7.53 6.12
C GLU A 51 -17.60 6.38 5.34
N ARG A 52 -17.54 6.41 4.01
CA ARG A 52 -18.18 5.37 3.19
C ARG A 52 -17.54 3.98 3.38
N PHE A 53 -16.38 3.91 4.00
CA PHE A 53 -15.70 2.65 4.28
C PHE A 53 -15.97 2.11 5.69
N ALA A 54 -16.90 2.70 6.42
CA ALA A 54 -17.29 2.25 7.75
C ALA A 54 -17.68 0.75 7.83
N PRO A 55 -18.30 0.16 6.77
CA PRO A 55 -18.59 -1.29 6.79
C PRO A 55 -17.37 -2.20 6.75
N ARG A 56 -16.18 -1.67 6.41
CA ARG A 56 -14.95 -2.47 6.41
C ARG A 56 -14.48 -2.75 7.84
N SER A 57 -13.64 -3.76 7.98
CA SER A 57 -13.09 -4.17 9.29
C SER A 57 -11.57 -4.14 9.26
N PHE A 58 -10.97 -3.75 10.39
CA PHE A 58 -9.51 -3.86 10.59
C PHE A 58 -9.02 -5.31 10.57
N GLU A 59 -9.92 -6.28 10.69
CA GLU A 59 -9.57 -7.70 10.60
C GLU A 59 -9.30 -8.15 9.16
N HIS A 60 -9.66 -7.33 8.18
CA HIS A 60 -9.46 -7.62 6.76
C HIS A 60 -8.64 -6.53 6.08
N PRO A 61 -7.38 -6.35 6.49
CA PRO A 61 -6.52 -5.33 5.87
C PRO A 61 -6.05 -5.79 4.49
N PRO A 62 -5.61 -4.86 3.65
CA PRO A 62 -4.92 -5.25 2.43
C PRO A 62 -3.62 -5.98 2.78
N LYS A 63 -3.19 -6.86 1.89
CA LYS A 63 -1.91 -7.57 2.04
C LYS A 63 -0.72 -6.66 1.77
N LEU A 64 -0.94 -5.60 1.00
CA LEU A 64 0.10 -4.68 0.57
C LEU A 64 -0.50 -3.31 0.29
N ILE A 65 0.20 -2.26 0.70
CA ILE A 65 -0.11 -0.88 0.29
C ILE A 65 1.00 -0.44 -0.66
N LEU A 66 0.64 -0.11 -1.90
CA LEU A 66 1.52 0.57 -2.85
C LEU A 66 1.19 2.06 -2.79
N LEU A 67 2.15 2.87 -2.40
CA LEU A 67 1.92 4.27 -2.03
C LEU A 67 2.80 5.22 -2.84
N ASP A 68 2.19 6.14 -3.59
CA ASP A 68 2.89 7.29 -4.13
C ASP A 68 2.99 8.38 -3.05
N LEU A 69 4.05 9.16 -3.08
CA LEU A 69 4.26 10.26 -2.14
C LEU A 69 3.51 11.52 -2.52
N LYS A 70 3.43 11.84 -3.81
CA LYS A 70 2.82 13.09 -4.29
C LYS A 70 1.34 12.88 -4.57
N LEU A 71 0.53 13.05 -3.54
CA LEU A 71 -0.91 12.84 -3.61
C LEU A 71 -1.66 14.14 -3.31
N PRO A 72 -2.86 14.32 -3.91
CA PRO A 72 -3.75 15.41 -3.51
C PRO A 72 -4.29 15.21 -2.10
N LYS A 73 -4.76 16.29 -1.50
CA LYS A 73 -5.41 16.38 -0.18
C LYS A 73 -4.46 16.05 0.95
N VAL A 74 -4.20 14.77 1.22
CA VAL A 74 -3.23 14.34 2.23
C VAL A 74 -2.08 13.67 1.49
N ASP A 75 -0.84 14.13 1.70
CA ASP A 75 0.30 13.57 0.99
C ASP A 75 0.68 12.17 1.49
N GLY A 76 1.50 11.49 0.68
CA GLY A 76 1.86 10.10 0.97
C GLY A 76 2.65 9.91 2.24
N MET A 77 3.49 10.88 2.64
CA MET A 77 4.24 10.77 3.90
C MET A 77 3.32 10.81 5.11
N GLU A 78 2.27 11.62 5.07
CA GLU A 78 1.29 11.67 6.15
C GLU A 78 0.48 10.37 6.20
N VAL A 79 0.11 9.80 5.04
CA VAL A 79 -0.55 8.50 4.99
C VAL A 79 0.34 7.44 5.65
N LEU A 80 1.61 7.39 5.27
CA LEU A 80 2.58 6.44 5.84
C LEU A 80 2.70 6.60 7.36
N LYS A 81 2.83 7.84 7.81
CA LYS A 81 2.96 8.15 9.24
C LYS A 81 1.77 7.60 10.03
N GLN A 82 0.55 7.85 9.55
CA GLN A 82 -0.64 7.40 10.25
C GLN A 82 -0.76 5.88 10.26
N VAL A 83 -0.48 5.23 9.13
CA VAL A 83 -0.53 3.77 9.04
C VAL A 83 0.46 3.12 9.99
N LYS A 84 1.70 3.61 10.05
CA LYS A 84 2.76 3.01 10.86
C LYS A 84 2.69 3.40 12.34
N SER A 85 1.88 4.40 12.68
CA SER A 85 1.70 4.84 14.07
C SER A 85 0.53 4.15 14.79
N ASP A 86 -0.33 3.45 14.06
CA ASP A 86 -1.52 2.81 14.65
C ASP A 86 -1.30 1.30 14.72
N PRO A 87 -1.48 0.68 15.90
CA PRO A 87 -1.30 -0.77 16.05
C PRO A 87 -2.17 -1.61 15.12
N ARG A 88 -3.34 -1.09 14.71
CA ARG A 88 -4.27 -1.82 13.86
C ARG A 88 -3.82 -1.92 12.41
N THR A 89 -2.94 -1.01 11.96
CA THR A 89 -2.49 -0.94 10.57
C THR A 89 -0.98 -1.09 10.42
N LYS A 90 -0.24 -0.99 11.51
CA LYS A 90 1.23 -0.93 11.50
C LYS A 90 1.89 -2.12 10.81
N ALA A 91 1.31 -3.30 10.91
CA ALA A 91 1.88 -4.53 10.35
C ALA A 91 1.69 -4.65 8.83
N ILE A 92 0.80 -3.84 8.23
CA ILE A 92 0.58 -3.90 6.78
C ILE A 92 1.84 -3.42 6.06
N PRO A 93 2.41 -4.22 5.16
CA PRO A 93 3.57 -3.76 4.39
C PRO A 93 3.22 -2.55 3.53
N VAL A 94 4.07 -1.53 3.57
CA VAL A 94 3.94 -0.33 2.74
C VAL A 94 5.17 -0.21 1.87
N VAL A 95 4.96 -0.27 0.56
CA VAL A 95 5.99 -0.06 -0.44
C VAL A 95 5.71 1.31 -1.08
N ILE A 96 6.64 2.23 -0.90
CA ILE A 96 6.58 3.53 -1.58
C ILE A 96 7.08 3.32 -3.00
N MET A 97 6.31 3.77 -3.98
CA MET A 97 6.72 3.76 -5.38
C MET A 97 6.41 5.12 -5.98
N THR A 98 7.43 5.93 -6.18
CA THR A 98 7.29 7.34 -6.51
C THR A 98 8.33 7.78 -7.55
N SER A 99 8.01 8.84 -8.28
CA SER A 99 8.97 9.49 -9.19
C SER A 99 9.96 10.39 -8.46
N SER A 100 9.80 10.62 -7.15
CA SER A 100 10.71 11.48 -6.38
C SER A 100 12.11 10.88 -6.31
N LYS A 101 13.11 11.71 -6.64
CA LYS A 101 14.53 11.36 -6.54
C LYS A 101 15.18 11.96 -5.30
N GLU A 102 14.43 12.66 -4.45
CA GLU A 102 15.00 13.41 -3.35
C GLU A 102 15.43 12.49 -2.22
N GLU A 103 16.69 12.59 -1.82
CA GLU A 103 17.24 11.82 -0.71
C GLU A 103 16.46 12.05 0.57
N ARG A 104 16.00 13.26 0.82
CA ARG A 104 15.20 13.58 2.01
C ARG A 104 13.90 12.76 2.07
N ASP A 105 13.27 12.50 0.92
CA ASP A 105 12.07 11.67 0.87
C ASP A 105 12.39 10.22 1.17
N LEU A 106 13.50 9.72 0.66
CA LEU A 106 13.97 8.37 0.95
C LEU A 106 14.22 8.18 2.45
N VAL A 107 14.95 9.10 3.05
CA VAL A 107 15.28 9.04 4.49
C VAL A 107 14.00 9.16 5.33
N ALA A 108 13.13 10.12 5.00
CA ALA A 108 11.88 10.31 5.74
C ALA A 108 10.98 9.08 5.64
N GLY A 109 10.87 8.46 4.45
CA GLY A 109 10.06 7.27 4.26
C GLY A 109 10.50 6.12 5.14
N TYR A 110 11.78 5.82 5.17
CA TYR A 110 12.29 4.74 6.03
C TYR A 110 12.17 5.08 7.50
N ASN A 111 12.42 6.32 7.90
CA ASN A 111 12.25 6.74 9.28
C ASN A 111 10.80 6.61 9.77
N LEU A 112 9.83 6.78 8.89
CA LEU A 112 8.41 6.62 9.22
C LEU A 112 7.95 5.16 9.15
N GLY A 113 8.81 4.24 8.73
CA GLY A 113 8.52 2.82 8.75
C GLY A 113 8.13 2.19 7.42
N ALA A 114 8.46 2.82 6.30
CA ALA A 114 8.24 2.18 4.99
C ALA A 114 9.01 0.86 4.92
N ASN A 115 8.37 -0.14 4.35
CA ASN A 115 8.98 -1.45 4.16
C ASN A 115 9.92 -1.47 2.95
N SER A 116 9.63 -0.65 1.95
CA SER A 116 10.48 -0.48 0.78
C SER A 116 10.22 0.87 0.15
N TYR A 117 11.23 1.43 -0.48
CA TYR A 117 11.13 2.69 -1.22
C TYR A 117 11.72 2.48 -2.61
N ILE A 118 10.88 2.67 -3.63
CA ILE A 118 11.27 2.40 -5.02
C ILE A 118 10.99 3.63 -5.86
N GLN A 119 12.01 4.06 -6.62
CA GLN A 119 11.85 5.12 -7.59
C GLN A 119 11.22 4.56 -8.86
N LYS A 120 10.13 5.18 -9.32
CA LYS A 120 9.48 4.79 -10.57
C LYS A 120 10.44 5.00 -11.74
N PRO A 121 10.71 3.97 -12.56
CA PRO A 121 11.50 4.16 -13.78
C PRO A 121 10.76 5.04 -14.79
N VAL A 122 11.51 5.78 -15.60
CA VAL A 122 10.96 6.56 -16.71
C VAL A 122 10.57 5.64 -17.86
N ASP A 123 11.36 4.60 -18.10
CA ASP A 123 11.12 3.63 -19.16
C ASP A 123 9.92 2.74 -18.83
N PHE A 124 8.96 2.67 -19.74
CA PHE A 124 7.72 1.91 -19.55
C PHE A 124 7.98 0.43 -19.29
N GLU A 125 8.87 -0.19 -20.05
CA GLU A 125 9.14 -1.62 -19.91
C GLU A 125 9.83 -1.93 -18.58
N GLN A 126 10.75 -1.08 -18.13
CA GLN A 126 11.35 -1.23 -16.79
C GLN A 126 10.32 -1.06 -15.69
N PHE A 127 9.40 -0.12 -15.85
CA PHE A 127 8.31 0.07 -14.89
C PHE A 127 7.43 -1.18 -14.82
N ARG A 128 7.07 -1.74 -15.97
CA ARG A 128 6.28 -2.96 -16.04
C ARG A 128 6.96 -4.13 -15.33
N GLN A 129 8.27 -4.34 -15.60
CA GLN A 129 9.04 -5.39 -14.94
C GLN A 129 9.13 -5.17 -13.43
N LEU A 130 9.26 -3.93 -13.00
CA LEU A 130 9.34 -3.60 -11.58
C LEU A 130 8.03 -3.89 -10.86
N VAL A 131 6.90 -3.53 -11.44
CA VAL A 131 5.57 -3.82 -10.86
C VAL A 131 5.39 -5.33 -10.70
N LYS A 132 5.79 -6.11 -11.70
CA LYS A 132 5.74 -7.56 -11.63
C LYS A 132 6.59 -8.10 -10.48
N SER A 133 7.81 -7.62 -10.34
CA SER A 133 8.73 -8.07 -9.28
C SER A 133 8.22 -7.71 -7.89
N VAL A 134 7.68 -6.51 -7.72
CA VAL A 134 7.11 -6.05 -6.46
C VAL A 134 5.90 -6.91 -6.07
N GLY A 135 5.01 -7.16 -7.03
CA GLY A 135 3.85 -8.01 -6.78
C GLY A 135 4.25 -9.43 -6.41
N LEU A 136 5.19 -10.00 -7.12
CA LEU A 136 5.67 -11.36 -6.85
C LEU A 136 6.28 -11.46 -5.44
N TYR A 137 7.15 -10.52 -5.08
CA TYR A 137 7.79 -10.57 -3.76
C TYR A 137 6.78 -10.37 -2.63
N TRP A 138 5.99 -9.30 -2.68
CA TRP A 138 5.15 -8.91 -1.56
C TRP A 138 3.88 -9.73 -1.41
N LEU A 139 3.34 -10.26 -2.50
CA LEU A 139 2.09 -11.02 -2.47
C LEU A 139 2.30 -12.52 -2.42
N VAL A 140 3.41 -13.02 -2.93
CA VAL A 140 3.67 -14.46 -3.03
C VAL A 140 4.81 -14.90 -2.11
N THR A 141 5.94 -14.19 -2.14
CA THR A 141 7.16 -14.61 -1.44
C THR A 141 7.19 -14.16 0.01
N ASN A 142 6.82 -12.90 0.28
CA ASN A 142 6.88 -12.34 1.62
C ASN A 142 5.86 -13.00 2.56
N GLN A 143 6.26 -13.22 3.80
CA GLN A 143 5.39 -13.76 4.84
C GLN A 143 4.70 -12.61 5.57
N LEU A 144 3.36 -12.63 5.58
CA LEU A 144 2.55 -11.58 6.19
C LEU A 144 2.26 -11.91 7.65
N VAL A 145 2.15 -10.86 8.47
CA VAL A 145 1.65 -11.02 9.84
C VAL A 145 0.15 -11.29 9.74
N PRO A 146 -0.36 -12.36 10.41
CA PRO A 146 -1.79 -12.63 10.41
C PRO A 146 -2.58 -11.46 11.00
N ALA A 147 -3.70 -11.12 10.37
CA ALA A 147 -4.55 -10.04 10.81
C ALA A 147 -5.00 -10.24 12.25
N GLY A 148 -4.88 -9.20 13.07
CA GLY A 148 -5.30 -9.22 14.47
C GLY A 148 -4.39 -9.99 15.42
N ALA A 149 -3.34 -10.62 14.90
CA ALA A 149 -2.50 -11.50 15.73
C ALA A 149 -1.33 -10.80 16.41
N ALA A 150 -0.75 -9.77 15.77
CA ALA A 150 0.55 -9.26 16.17
C ALA A 150 0.52 -8.34 17.39
N TYR A 151 0.05 -7.13 17.23
CA TYR A 151 0.24 -6.09 18.25
C TYR A 151 -0.76 -6.16 19.38
N GLY A 152 -1.98 -6.61 19.11
CA GLY A 152 -3.01 -6.77 20.14
C GLY A 152 -2.63 -7.81 21.18
N ALA A 153 -2.11 -8.96 20.76
CA ALA A 153 -1.67 -10.01 21.67
C ALA A 153 -0.49 -9.56 22.52
N ALA A 154 0.45 -8.84 21.95
CA ALA A 154 1.59 -8.32 22.70
C ALA A 154 1.18 -7.23 23.69
N ALA A 155 0.25 -6.38 23.34
CA ALA A 155 -0.24 -5.31 24.22
C ALA A 155 -1.03 -5.82 25.41
N GLY A 156 -1.66 -6.98 25.29
CA GLY A 156 -2.46 -7.58 26.35
C GLY A 156 -1.67 -8.31 27.44
N ARG A 157 -0.37 -8.24 27.39
CA ARG A 157 0.51 -8.97 28.33
C ARG A 157 1.29 -8.09 29.26
#